data_cf25bc29820081c80138e53923fdc6e3
#
_entry.id   cf25bc29820081c80138e53923fdc6e3
#
_cell.length_a   1.000
_cell.length_b   1.000
_cell.length_c   1.000
_cell.angle_alpha   90.00
_cell.angle_beta   90.00
_cell.angle_gamma   90.00
#
_symmetry.space_group_name_H-M   'P 1'
#
loop_
_entity.id
_entity.type
_entity.pdbx_description
1 polymer ?
#
loop_
_entity_poly.entity_id
_entity_poly.type
_entity_poly.pdbx_seq_one_letter_code
_entity_poly.pdbx_strand_id
1 'polypeptide(L)'
;MINPQFAKKTAALVGFCAVALGAFGAHMLRGHLETLGTTQTWQTGVLYHLVHAVVLLILSSWSPIPKWSFLLLLAGVIIFSGSLYLLAVTGFRWFGAITPLGGLAMLAGWFALYLRPKEN
;
A
#
# COMPACT_ATOMS: atom_id res chain seq x y z
N MET A 1 -12.46 7.95 16.49
CA MET A 1 -11.16 7.38 16.86
C MET A 1 -11.01 5.99 16.28
N ILE A 2 -9.82 5.65 15.81
CA ILE A 2 -9.56 4.31 15.31
C ILE A 2 -9.26 3.39 16.50
N ASN A 3 -9.91 2.23 16.52
CA ASN A 3 -9.64 1.20 17.50
C ASN A 3 -8.21 0.66 17.31
N PRO A 4 -7.35 0.68 18.33
CA PRO A 4 -5.95 0.22 18.20
C PRO A 4 -5.81 -1.24 17.75
N GLN A 5 -6.68 -2.12 18.21
CA GLN A 5 -6.65 -3.52 17.81
C GLN A 5 -7.03 -3.71 16.33
N PHE A 6 -8.03 -2.96 15.87
CA PHE A 6 -8.41 -2.93 14.46
C PHE A 6 -7.23 -2.43 13.60
N ALA A 7 -6.59 -1.33 14.01
CA ALA A 7 -5.47 -0.77 13.27
C ALA A 7 -4.29 -1.75 13.18
N LYS A 8 -3.94 -2.40 14.28
CA LYS A 8 -2.86 -3.41 14.29
C LYS A 8 -3.17 -4.61 13.40
N LYS A 9 -4.38 -5.14 13.49
CA LYS A 9 -4.81 -6.28 12.65
C LYS A 9 -4.82 -5.92 11.17
N THR A 10 -5.31 -4.72 10.84
CA THR A 10 -5.32 -4.21 9.46
C THR A 10 -3.89 -4.07 8.94
N ALA A 11 -2.99 -3.44 9.69
CA ALA A 11 -1.60 -3.30 9.29
C ALA A 11 -0.91 -4.65 9.10
N ALA A 12 -1.14 -5.59 10.01
CA ALA A 12 -0.60 -6.94 9.91
C ALA A 12 -1.10 -7.68 8.67
N LEU A 13 -2.39 -7.55 8.35
CA LEU A 13 -2.98 -8.15 7.14
C LEU A 13 -2.41 -7.52 5.87
N VAL A 14 -2.25 -6.20 5.84
CA VAL A 14 -1.62 -5.50 4.72
C VAL A 14 -0.19 -6.02 4.51
N GLY A 15 0.58 -6.19 5.59
CA GLY A 15 1.92 -6.75 5.54
C GLY A 15 1.96 -8.20 5.08
N PHE A 16 1.07 -9.03 5.59
CA PHE A 16 0.92 -10.42 5.16
C PHE A 16 0.68 -10.50 3.64
N CYS A 17 -0.26 -9.72 3.13
CA CYS A 17 -0.56 -9.68 1.70
C CYS A 17 0.64 -9.18 0.89
N ALA A 18 1.38 -8.20 1.39
CA ALA A 18 2.56 -7.67 0.70
C ALA A 18 3.64 -8.73 0.52
N VAL A 19 3.94 -9.49 1.59
CA VAL A 19 4.92 -10.57 1.52
C VAL A 19 4.44 -11.69 0.59
N ALA A 20 3.17 -12.09 0.71
CA ALA A 20 2.59 -13.13 -0.12
C ALA A 20 2.63 -12.75 -1.61
N LEU A 21 2.23 -11.53 -1.96
CA LEU A 21 2.23 -11.06 -3.35
C LEU A 21 3.66 -10.85 -3.88
N GLY A 22 4.58 -10.41 -3.04
CA GLY A 22 5.99 -10.32 -3.40
C GLY A 22 6.58 -11.68 -3.75
N ALA A 23 6.37 -12.67 -2.92
CA ALA A 23 6.83 -14.04 -3.14
C ALA A 23 6.13 -14.69 -4.35
N PHE A 24 4.80 -14.52 -4.45
CA PHE A 24 4.00 -15.08 -5.55
C PHE A 24 4.44 -14.53 -6.90
N GLY A 25 4.66 -13.21 -6.99
CA GLY A 25 5.14 -12.57 -8.22
C GLY A 25 6.56 -13.00 -8.61
N ALA A 26 7.44 -13.22 -7.62
CA ALA A 26 8.81 -13.64 -7.88
C ALA A 26 8.92 -15.10 -8.38
N HIS A 27 7.95 -15.94 -8.04
CA HIS A 27 7.99 -17.37 -8.35
C HIS A 27 6.91 -17.80 -9.35
N MET A 28 5.64 -17.79 -8.95
CA MET A 28 4.58 -18.36 -9.78
C MET A 28 4.16 -17.47 -10.96
N LEU A 29 4.23 -16.15 -10.81
CA LEU A 29 3.86 -15.21 -11.87
C LEU A 29 5.03 -14.76 -12.74
N ARG A 30 6.24 -15.19 -12.43
CA ARG A 30 7.45 -14.69 -13.11
C ARG A 30 7.35 -14.73 -14.63
N GLY A 31 7.01 -15.90 -15.19
CA GLY A 31 6.91 -16.06 -16.63
C GLY A 31 5.79 -15.23 -17.25
N HIS A 32 4.64 -15.14 -16.57
CA HIS A 32 3.51 -14.34 -17.02
C HIS A 32 3.85 -12.85 -17.07
N LEU A 33 4.47 -12.33 -16.01
CA LEU A 33 4.88 -10.93 -15.94
C LEU A 33 5.96 -10.60 -16.98
N GLU A 34 6.91 -11.49 -17.19
CA GLU A 34 7.94 -11.33 -18.23
C GLU A 34 7.31 -11.28 -19.64
N THR A 35 6.35 -12.17 -19.92
CA THR A 35 5.63 -12.19 -21.19
C THR A 35 4.90 -10.88 -21.47
N LEU A 36 4.25 -10.30 -20.46
CA LEU A 36 3.54 -9.03 -20.59
C LEU A 36 4.45 -7.80 -20.48
N GLY A 37 5.72 -7.98 -20.07
CA GLY A 37 6.63 -6.86 -19.83
C GLY A 37 6.24 -6.02 -18.61
N THR A 38 5.61 -6.62 -17.61
CA THR A 38 5.04 -5.92 -16.45
C THR A 38 5.72 -6.28 -15.14
N THR A 39 6.86 -6.94 -15.18
CA THR A 39 7.61 -7.36 -13.98
C THR A 39 7.91 -6.17 -13.07
N GLN A 40 8.40 -5.07 -13.62
CA GLN A 40 8.73 -3.88 -12.82
C GLN A 40 7.48 -3.21 -12.24
N THR A 41 6.37 -3.23 -12.95
CA THR A 41 5.08 -2.73 -12.45
C THR A 41 4.66 -3.50 -11.19
N TRP A 42 4.75 -4.82 -11.22
CA TRP A 42 4.48 -5.66 -10.07
C TRP A 42 5.41 -5.34 -8.90
N GLN A 43 6.71 -5.26 -9.17
CA GLN A 43 7.73 -4.96 -8.14
C GLN A 43 7.52 -3.59 -7.51
N THR A 44 7.14 -2.58 -8.28
CA THR A 44 6.80 -1.25 -7.76
C THR A 44 5.60 -1.34 -6.81
N GLY A 45 4.55 -2.08 -7.20
CA GLY A 45 3.39 -2.32 -6.35
C GLY A 45 3.79 -2.97 -5.02
N VAL A 46 4.64 -4.00 -5.06
CA VAL A 46 5.12 -4.71 -3.87
C VAL A 46 5.94 -3.79 -2.97
N LEU A 47 6.84 -2.98 -3.55
CA LEU A 47 7.70 -2.07 -2.77
C LEU A 47 6.87 -1.08 -1.95
N TYR A 48 5.95 -0.36 -2.61
CA TYR A 48 5.08 0.59 -1.92
C TYR A 48 4.16 -0.10 -0.90
N HIS A 49 3.68 -1.28 -1.23
CA HIS A 49 2.85 -2.09 -0.35
C HIS A 49 3.61 -2.48 0.93
N LEU A 50 4.83 -3.00 0.81
CA LEU A 50 5.67 -3.37 1.97
C LEU A 50 6.00 -2.17 2.84
N VAL A 51 6.48 -1.07 2.24
CA VAL A 51 6.85 0.14 2.98
C VAL A 51 5.66 0.68 3.77
N HIS A 52 4.49 0.79 3.13
CA HIS A 52 3.31 1.35 3.78
C HIS A 52 2.68 0.40 4.78
N ALA A 53 2.82 -0.93 4.61
CA ALA A 53 2.43 -1.90 5.64
C ALA A 53 3.20 -1.66 6.94
N VAL A 54 4.52 -1.45 6.85
CA VAL A 54 5.36 -1.16 8.02
C VAL A 54 4.96 0.18 8.65
N VAL A 55 4.73 1.20 7.84
CA VAL A 55 4.29 2.52 8.33
C VAL A 55 2.95 2.41 9.06
N LEU A 56 1.98 1.69 8.50
CA LEU A 56 0.68 1.47 9.14
C LEU A 56 0.82 0.75 10.49
N LEU A 57 1.72 -0.23 10.56
CA LEU A 57 1.99 -0.94 11.82
C LEU A 57 2.59 0.00 12.88
N ILE A 58 3.53 0.86 12.49
CA ILE A 58 4.11 1.86 13.38
C ILE A 58 3.03 2.82 13.88
N LEU A 59 2.20 3.37 12.97
CA LEU A 59 1.12 4.29 13.33
C LEU A 59 0.10 3.65 14.25
N SER A 60 -0.15 2.35 14.10
CA SER A 60 -1.09 1.61 14.93
C SER A 60 -0.64 1.49 16.39
N SER A 61 0.64 1.72 16.66
CA SER A 61 1.21 1.70 18.02
C SER A 61 1.20 3.08 18.70
N TRP A 62 0.88 4.14 17.97
CA TRP A 62 0.80 5.48 18.54
C TRP A 62 -0.49 5.69 19.33
N SER A 63 -0.44 6.55 20.31
CA SER A 63 -1.63 6.91 21.13
C SER A 63 -1.70 8.43 21.29
N PRO A 64 -2.71 9.07 20.70
CA PRO A 64 -3.74 8.53 19.82
C PRO A 64 -3.21 8.19 18.43
N ILE A 65 -3.88 7.25 17.74
CA ILE A 65 -3.55 6.92 16.37
C ILE A 65 -3.92 8.11 15.46
N PRO A 66 -3.01 8.55 14.54
CA PRO A 66 -3.33 9.64 13.62
C PRO A 66 -4.33 9.18 12.56
N LYS A 67 -5.62 9.36 12.84
CA LYS A 67 -6.73 8.80 12.06
C LYS A 67 -6.63 9.08 10.56
N TRP A 68 -6.47 10.34 10.18
CA TRP A 68 -6.48 10.71 8.76
C TRP A 68 -5.25 10.19 8.03
N SER A 69 -4.09 10.27 8.67
CA SER A 69 -2.86 9.69 8.09
C SER A 69 -3.00 8.19 7.90
N PHE A 70 -3.49 7.48 8.91
CA PHE A 70 -3.68 6.03 8.83
C PHE A 70 -4.65 5.65 7.70
N LEU A 71 -5.82 6.30 7.64
CA LEU A 71 -6.83 5.99 6.63
C LEU A 71 -6.40 6.37 5.22
N LEU A 72 -5.74 7.52 5.04
CA LEU A 72 -5.25 7.96 3.74
C LEU A 72 -4.12 7.08 3.23
N LEU A 73 -3.20 6.67 4.09
CA LEU A 73 -2.13 5.74 3.72
C LEU A 73 -2.69 4.35 3.40
N LEU A 74 -3.65 3.88 4.18
CA LEU A 74 -4.31 2.60 3.92
C LEU A 74 -5.05 2.61 2.59
N ALA A 75 -5.93 3.58 2.37
CA ALA A 75 -6.65 3.71 1.11
C ALA A 75 -5.69 3.91 -0.06
N GLY A 76 -4.66 4.72 0.13
CA GLY A 76 -3.64 5.00 -0.88
C GLY A 76 -2.89 3.75 -1.32
N VAL A 77 -2.44 2.93 -0.39
CA VAL A 77 -1.70 1.71 -0.73
C VAL A 77 -2.60 0.66 -1.39
N ILE A 78 -3.85 0.54 -0.95
CA ILE A 78 -4.81 -0.37 -1.58
C ILE A 78 -5.05 0.03 -3.04
N ILE A 79 -5.31 1.30 -3.30
CA ILE A 79 -5.58 1.81 -4.66
C ILE A 79 -4.31 1.77 -5.51
N PHE A 80 -3.20 2.26 -5.00
CA PHE A 80 -1.93 2.35 -5.74
C PHE A 80 -1.39 0.97 -6.07
N SER A 81 -1.08 0.16 -5.07
CA SER A 81 -0.52 -1.18 -5.29
C SER A 81 -1.54 -2.13 -5.91
N GLY A 82 -2.81 -2.05 -5.51
CA GLY A 82 -3.88 -2.85 -6.10
C GLY A 82 -4.03 -2.60 -7.60
N SER A 83 -4.03 -1.35 -8.05
CA SER A 83 -4.11 -1.01 -9.48
C SER A 83 -2.89 -1.49 -10.25
N LEU A 84 -1.70 -1.42 -9.66
CA LEU A 84 -0.46 -1.92 -10.28
C LEU A 84 -0.47 -3.44 -10.41
N TYR A 85 -0.99 -4.17 -9.42
CA TYR A 85 -1.14 -5.63 -9.51
C TYR A 85 -2.10 -6.03 -10.63
N LEU A 86 -3.24 -5.35 -10.71
CA LEU A 86 -4.23 -5.61 -11.77
C LEU A 86 -3.66 -5.28 -13.15
N LEU A 87 -2.96 -4.17 -13.29
CA LEU A 87 -2.28 -3.81 -14.54
C LEU A 87 -1.25 -4.85 -14.92
N ALA A 88 -0.41 -5.27 -13.95
CA ALA A 88 0.68 -6.22 -14.22
C ALA A 88 0.17 -7.59 -14.66
N VAL A 89 -0.90 -8.09 -14.04
CA VAL A 89 -1.47 -9.41 -14.34
C VAL A 89 -2.31 -9.41 -15.61
N THR A 90 -3.09 -8.36 -15.86
CA THR A 90 -4.00 -8.29 -17.00
C THR A 90 -3.38 -7.65 -18.24
N GLY A 91 -2.37 -6.81 -18.08
CA GLY A 91 -1.81 -5.99 -19.16
C GLY A 91 -2.71 -4.81 -19.57
N PHE A 92 -3.85 -4.62 -18.92
CA PHE A 92 -4.77 -3.52 -19.24
C PHE A 92 -4.26 -2.20 -18.69
N ARG A 93 -3.76 -1.34 -19.57
CA ARG A 93 -3.11 -0.07 -19.21
C ARG A 93 -4.04 0.93 -18.52
N TRP A 94 -5.36 0.82 -18.69
CA TRP A 94 -6.30 1.74 -18.06
C TRP A 94 -6.28 1.65 -16.52
N PHE A 95 -5.87 0.52 -15.93
CA PHE A 95 -5.62 0.44 -14.48
C PHE A 95 -4.58 1.45 -14.02
N GLY A 96 -3.61 1.80 -14.87
CA GLY A 96 -2.61 2.82 -14.59
C GLY A 96 -3.18 4.23 -14.42
N ALA A 97 -4.39 4.49 -14.93
CA ALA A 97 -5.08 5.76 -14.70
C ALA A 97 -5.63 5.89 -13.27
N ILE A 98 -5.85 4.76 -12.58
CA ILE A 98 -6.31 4.71 -11.18
C ILE A 98 -5.13 4.90 -10.22
N THR A 99 -3.95 4.43 -10.57
CA THR A 99 -2.75 4.44 -9.74
C THR A 99 -2.41 5.84 -9.17
N PRO A 100 -2.46 6.95 -9.94
CA PRO A 100 -2.20 8.29 -9.40
C PRO A 100 -3.14 8.72 -8.28
N LEU A 101 -4.39 8.25 -8.28
CA LEU A 101 -5.34 8.55 -7.20
C LEU A 101 -4.85 7.95 -5.88
N GLY A 102 -4.35 6.72 -5.92
CA GLY A 102 -3.73 6.08 -4.76
C GLY A 102 -2.46 6.82 -4.33
N GLY A 103 -1.63 7.24 -5.27
CA GLY A 103 -0.43 8.03 -5.00
C GLY A 103 -0.75 9.35 -4.31
N LEU A 104 -1.78 10.06 -4.76
CA LEU A 104 -2.23 11.32 -4.12
C LEU A 104 -2.74 11.07 -2.70
N ALA A 105 -3.47 9.98 -2.47
CA ALA A 105 -3.92 9.63 -1.12
C ALA A 105 -2.74 9.34 -0.19
N MET A 106 -1.73 8.63 -0.66
CA MET A 106 -0.51 8.38 0.11
C MET A 106 0.23 9.69 0.43
N LEU A 107 0.41 10.57 -0.56
CA LEU A 107 1.02 11.89 -0.35
C LEU A 107 0.25 12.70 0.70
N ALA A 108 -1.08 12.71 0.62
CA ALA A 108 -1.92 13.39 1.60
C ALA A 108 -1.76 12.78 3.00
N GLY A 109 -1.65 11.46 3.10
CA GLY A 109 -1.42 10.77 4.37
C GLY A 109 -0.08 11.15 5.01
N TRP A 110 1.00 11.18 4.22
CA TRP A 110 2.31 11.62 4.69
C TRP A 110 2.31 13.09 5.10
N PHE A 111 1.68 13.95 4.31
CA PHE A 111 1.60 15.37 4.62
C PHE A 111 0.77 15.63 5.89
N ALA A 112 -0.29 14.86 6.09
CA ALA A 112 -1.06 14.93 7.35
C ALA A 112 -0.21 14.54 8.57
N LEU A 113 0.72 13.61 8.44
CA LEU A 113 1.69 13.29 9.50
C LEU A 113 2.63 14.46 9.77
N TYR A 114 3.11 15.12 8.72
CA TYR A 114 3.98 16.28 8.84
C TYR A 114 3.29 17.44 9.59
N LEU A 115 2.00 17.65 9.33
CA LEU A 115 1.21 18.71 9.96
C LEU A 115 0.73 18.36 11.37
N ARG A 116 0.97 17.14 11.84
CA ARG A 116 0.47 16.70 13.14
C ARG A 116 1.07 17.55 14.25
N PRO A 117 0.24 18.18 15.12
CA PRO A 117 0.75 18.93 16.26
C PRO A 117 1.51 18.04 17.23
N LYS A 118 2.50 18.62 17.90
CA LYS A 118 3.12 17.94 19.06
C LYS A 118 2.06 17.75 20.14
N GLU A 119 1.90 16.55 20.61
CA GLU A 119 1.13 16.26 21.81
C GLU A 119 2.01 16.62 23.01
N ASN A 120 1.54 17.61 23.77
CA ASN A 120 2.18 17.99 25.03
C ASN A 120 1.77 17.03 26.14
#